data_a309b53d7a0fcb4ec5469d0c90150dcb
#
_entry.id   a309b53d7a0fcb4ec5469d0c90150dcb
#
_cell.length_a   1.000
_cell.length_b   1.000
_cell.length_c   1.000
_cell.angle_alpha   90.00
_cell.angle_beta   90.00
_cell.angle_gamma   90.00
#
_symmetry.space_group_name_H-M   'P 1'
#
loop_
_entity.id
_entity.type
_entity.pdbx_description
1 polymer ?
#
loop_
_entity_poly.entity_id
_entity_poly.type
_entity_poly.pdbx_seq_one_letter_code
_entity_poly.pdbx_strand_id
1 'polypeptide(L)'
;MSLRTRNKRTADFSMSSLTDIIFMLLIFFLLTSTLVAPNAIPMLLPNSNSQAQATETVSVSIDEGLNYFLNGKTINVSDLESVLDRALIGKEDQGIVLYADKTVPIENVVQVLNVANKMKIKVVLATVPEKQ
;
A
#
# COMPACT_ATOMS: atom_id res chain seq x y z
N MET A 1 -18.03 65.88 -40.06
CA MET A 1 -17.00 64.93 -39.60
C MET A 1 -17.59 64.03 -38.52
N SER A 2 -17.78 62.78 -38.82
CA SER A 2 -18.34 61.82 -37.87
C SER A 2 -17.24 61.36 -36.94
N LEU A 3 -17.32 61.74 -35.68
CA LEU A 3 -16.43 61.22 -34.62
C LEU A 3 -16.92 59.81 -34.28
N ARG A 4 -16.23 58.82 -34.83
CA ARG A 4 -16.45 57.43 -34.46
C ARG A 4 -15.98 57.20 -33.02
N THR A 5 -16.93 57.20 -32.11
CA THR A 5 -16.68 56.80 -30.71
C THR A 5 -16.24 55.33 -30.75
N ARG A 6 -14.97 55.12 -30.56
CA ARG A 6 -14.39 53.80 -30.40
C ARG A 6 -14.86 53.28 -29.05
N ASN A 7 -15.91 52.47 -29.08
CA ASN A 7 -16.42 51.78 -27.91
C ASN A 7 -15.32 50.88 -27.37
N LYS A 8 -14.59 51.33 -26.37
CA LYS A 8 -13.70 50.49 -25.59
C LYS A 8 -14.58 49.48 -24.85
N ARG A 9 -14.71 48.28 -25.39
CA ARG A 9 -15.23 47.19 -24.60
C ARG A 9 -14.22 46.96 -23.47
N THR A 10 -14.46 47.59 -22.35
CA THR A 10 -13.88 47.17 -21.11
C THR A 10 -14.45 45.78 -20.86
N ALA A 11 -13.60 44.78 -20.90
CA ALA A 11 -13.99 43.46 -20.45
C ALA A 11 -14.23 43.59 -18.93
N ASP A 12 -15.47 43.92 -18.56
CA ASP A 12 -15.90 43.87 -17.19
C ASP A 12 -15.86 42.41 -16.76
N PHE A 13 -14.74 42.03 -16.19
CA PHE A 13 -14.57 40.74 -15.57
C PHE A 13 -15.53 40.71 -14.37
N SER A 14 -16.65 40.03 -14.54
CA SER A 14 -17.58 39.85 -13.44
C SER A 14 -16.91 39.11 -12.32
N MET A 15 -16.77 39.75 -11.17
CA MET A 15 -16.19 39.11 -9.98
C MET A 15 -16.99 37.87 -9.56
N SER A 16 -18.29 37.83 -9.86
CA SER A 16 -19.11 36.65 -9.59
C SER A 16 -18.77 35.46 -10.46
N SER A 17 -18.39 35.67 -11.73
CA SER A 17 -17.94 34.61 -12.61
C SER A 17 -16.60 34.03 -12.16
N LEU A 18 -15.70 34.89 -11.69
CA LEU A 18 -14.40 34.47 -11.16
C LEU A 18 -14.56 33.62 -9.88
N THR A 19 -15.39 34.04 -8.95
CA THR A 19 -15.68 33.32 -7.73
C THR A 19 -16.35 31.97 -8.01
N ASP A 20 -17.21 31.88 -9.00
CA ASP A 20 -17.85 30.64 -9.41
C ASP A 20 -16.83 29.62 -9.95
N ILE A 21 -15.91 30.07 -10.81
CA ILE A 21 -14.83 29.20 -11.32
C ILE A 21 -13.95 28.70 -10.16
N ILE A 22 -13.56 29.56 -9.24
CA ILE A 22 -12.77 29.18 -8.07
C ILE A 22 -13.53 28.18 -7.21
N PHE A 23 -14.81 28.41 -6.98
CA PHE A 23 -15.66 27.53 -6.19
C PHE A 23 -15.80 26.15 -6.83
N MET A 24 -16.03 26.08 -8.14
CA MET A 24 -16.07 24.82 -8.88
C MET A 24 -14.74 24.09 -8.83
N LEU A 25 -13.63 24.80 -8.93
CA LEU A 25 -12.29 24.23 -8.83
C LEU A 25 -12.06 23.64 -7.44
N LEU A 26 -12.46 24.33 -6.38
CA LEU A 26 -12.36 23.85 -5.00
C LEU A 26 -13.19 22.59 -4.78
N ILE A 27 -14.43 22.55 -5.28
CA ILE A 27 -15.27 21.35 -5.20
C ILE A 27 -14.62 20.20 -5.96
N PHE A 28 -14.09 20.46 -7.14
CA PHE A 28 -13.39 19.45 -7.93
C PHE A 28 -12.19 18.86 -7.16
N PHE A 29 -11.35 19.69 -6.57
CA PHE A 29 -10.24 19.23 -5.73
C PHE A 29 -10.71 18.49 -4.50
N LEU A 30 -11.78 18.94 -3.86
CA LEU A 30 -12.36 18.26 -2.70
C LEU A 30 -12.81 16.84 -3.07
N LEU A 31 -13.53 16.69 -4.18
CA LEU A 31 -14.04 15.38 -4.63
C LEU A 31 -12.92 14.46 -5.10
N THR A 32 -11.91 14.98 -5.79
CA THR A 32 -10.78 14.18 -6.27
C THR A 32 -9.80 13.84 -5.15
N SER A 33 -9.66 14.68 -4.15
CA SER A 33 -8.80 14.44 -2.99
C SER A 33 -9.22 13.21 -2.18
N THR A 34 -10.50 12.91 -2.13
CA THR A 34 -11.01 11.72 -1.41
C THR A 34 -10.83 10.42 -2.20
N LEU A 35 -10.55 10.51 -3.51
CA LEU A 35 -10.36 9.32 -4.37
C LEU A 35 -8.94 8.75 -4.29
N VAL A 36 -8.01 9.52 -3.77
CA VAL A 36 -6.68 9.03 -3.45
C VAL A 36 -6.73 8.51 -2.01
N ALA A 37 -7.48 7.42 -1.81
CA ALA A 37 -7.18 6.58 -0.66
C ALA A 37 -5.81 5.96 -0.96
N PRO A 38 -4.73 6.37 -0.31
CA PRO A 38 -3.55 5.55 -0.32
C PRO A 38 -4.01 4.26 0.34
N ASN A 39 -4.06 3.18 -0.42
CA ASN A 39 -3.96 1.86 0.17
C ASN A 39 -2.55 1.75 0.73
N ALA A 40 -2.23 2.66 1.64
CA ALA A 40 -1.10 2.52 2.50
C ALA A 40 -1.44 1.32 3.37
N ILE A 41 -0.90 0.19 2.99
CA ILE A 41 -0.73 -0.91 3.92
C ILE A 41 -0.08 -0.26 5.15
N PRO A 42 -0.72 -0.25 6.32
CA PRO A 42 -0.11 0.34 7.50
C PRO A 42 1.20 -0.39 7.74
N MET A 43 2.28 0.22 7.26
CA MET A 43 3.62 -0.25 7.54
C MET A 43 3.90 0.21 8.97
N LEU A 44 3.64 -0.66 9.92
CA LEU A 44 4.14 -0.48 11.28
C LEU A 44 5.66 -0.61 11.20
N LEU A 45 6.31 0.54 11.04
CA LEU A 45 7.75 0.63 11.26
C LEU A 45 8.01 0.23 12.72
N PRO A 46 8.77 -0.83 12.97
CA PRO A 46 9.19 -1.13 14.33
C PRO A 46 10.04 0.03 14.83
N ASN A 47 9.51 0.76 15.81
CA ASN A 47 10.29 1.72 16.54
C ASN A 47 11.45 0.96 17.21
N SER A 48 12.66 1.27 16.81
CA SER A 48 13.89 0.64 17.26
C SER A 48 14.25 0.86 18.75
N ASN A 49 13.31 1.31 19.57
CA ASN A 49 13.53 1.57 20.98
C ASN A 49 12.72 0.70 21.95
N SER A 50 12.04 -0.32 21.43
CA SER A 50 11.46 -1.34 22.30
C SER A 50 12.36 -2.56 22.29
N GLN A 51 13.03 -2.82 23.39
CA GLN A 51 13.40 -4.17 23.77
C GLN A 51 12.11 -4.98 23.95
N ALA A 52 11.33 -5.10 22.87
CA ALA A 52 10.24 -6.04 22.81
C ALA A 52 10.89 -7.41 22.79
N GLN A 53 10.55 -8.20 23.77
CA GLN A 53 10.73 -9.65 23.75
C GLN A 53 10.58 -10.13 22.32
N ALA A 54 11.57 -10.84 21.82
CA ALA A 54 11.53 -11.44 20.50
C ALA A 54 10.36 -12.42 20.46
N THR A 55 9.19 -11.92 20.17
CA THR A 55 8.06 -12.74 19.75
C THR A 55 8.56 -13.43 18.50
N GLU A 56 8.68 -14.74 18.53
CA GLU A 56 9.09 -15.52 17.38
C GLU A 56 8.13 -15.24 16.22
N THR A 57 8.50 -14.28 15.39
CA THR A 57 7.71 -13.88 14.25
C THR A 57 7.85 -14.94 13.17
N VAL A 58 6.76 -15.49 12.73
CA VAL A 58 6.76 -16.42 11.62
C VAL A 58 7.13 -15.67 10.33
N SER A 59 8.15 -16.12 9.64
CA SER A 59 8.60 -15.54 8.39
C SER A 59 8.33 -16.47 7.21
N VAL A 60 7.79 -15.90 6.15
CA VAL A 60 7.65 -16.56 4.85
C VAL A 60 8.56 -15.83 3.87
N SER A 61 9.36 -16.55 3.12
CA SER A 61 10.23 -15.99 2.10
C SER A 61 10.07 -16.68 0.77
N ILE A 62 10.22 -15.92 -0.31
CA ILE A 62 10.17 -16.38 -1.69
C ILE A 62 11.47 -15.97 -2.36
N ASP A 63 12.22 -16.93 -2.89
CA ASP A 63 13.47 -16.68 -3.59
C ASP A 63 13.29 -16.47 -5.10
N GLU A 64 14.38 -16.15 -5.79
CA GLU A 64 14.39 -15.95 -7.25
C GLU A 64 13.89 -17.20 -8.02
N GLY A 65 14.10 -18.39 -7.46
CA GLY A 65 13.67 -19.65 -8.05
C GLY A 65 12.20 -19.99 -7.80
N LEU A 66 11.45 -19.06 -7.18
CA LEU A 66 10.05 -19.25 -6.78
C LEU A 66 9.86 -20.38 -5.75
N ASN A 67 10.89 -20.61 -4.93
CA ASN A 67 10.79 -21.52 -3.79
C ASN A 67 10.27 -20.76 -2.58
N TYR A 68 9.39 -21.40 -1.84
CA TYR A 68 8.80 -20.86 -0.63
C TYR A 68 9.48 -21.43 0.60
N PHE A 69 9.78 -20.58 1.55
CA PHE A 69 10.41 -20.96 2.81
C PHE A 69 9.58 -20.45 3.98
N LEU A 70 9.39 -21.28 4.97
CA LEU A 70 8.80 -20.91 6.25
C LEU A 70 9.88 -21.04 7.34
N ASN A 71 10.23 -19.94 7.99
CA ASN A 71 11.31 -19.89 8.98
C ASN A 71 12.61 -20.56 8.48
N GLY A 72 12.95 -20.38 7.20
CA GLY A 72 14.13 -20.96 6.57
C GLY A 72 14.00 -22.41 6.08
N LYS A 73 12.86 -23.04 6.28
CA LYS A 73 12.59 -24.38 5.78
C LYS A 73 11.80 -24.34 4.49
N THR A 74 12.25 -25.06 3.47
CA THR A 74 11.54 -25.16 2.19
C THR A 74 10.18 -25.82 2.37
N ILE A 75 9.16 -25.20 1.79
CA ILE A 75 7.79 -25.70 1.78
C ILE A 75 7.21 -25.63 0.36
N ASN A 76 6.19 -26.45 0.10
CA ASN A 76 5.40 -26.34 -1.12
C ASN A 76 4.30 -25.30 -0.96
N VAL A 77 4.02 -24.55 -2.02
CA VAL A 77 2.96 -23.55 -1.99
C VAL A 77 1.58 -24.13 -1.68
N SER A 78 1.33 -25.38 -2.09
CA SER A 78 0.10 -26.10 -1.79
C SER A 78 -0.09 -26.41 -0.30
N ASP A 79 1.02 -26.53 0.43
CA ASP A 79 1.03 -26.82 1.87
C ASP A 79 1.10 -25.57 2.74
N LEU A 80 1.21 -24.40 2.12
CA LEU A 80 1.41 -23.14 2.80
C LEU A 80 0.35 -22.86 3.89
N GLU A 81 -0.91 -23.10 3.59
CA GLU A 81 -2.01 -22.90 4.53
C GLU A 81 -1.87 -23.80 5.77
N SER A 82 -1.62 -25.09 5.58
CA SER A 82 -1.49 -26.06 6.67
C SER A 82 -0.23 -25.83 7.51
N VAL A 83 0.87 -25.45 6.86
CA VAL A 83 2.13 -25.15 7.54
C VAL A 83 2.03 -23.85 8.35
N LEU A 84 1.39 -22.81 7.82
CA LEU A 84 1.12 -21.58 8.54
C LEU A 84 0.20 -21.82 9.76
N ASP A 85 -0.83 -22.61 9.59
CA ASP A 85 -1.74 -22.95 10.68
C ASP A 85 -0.98 -23.61 11.85
N ARG A 86 -0.12 -24.56 11.56
CA ARG A 86 0.73 -25.20 12.57
C ARG A 86 1.74 -24.25 13.22
N ALA A 87 2.33 -23.36 12.43
CA ALA A 87 3.32 -22.41 12.93
C ALA A 87 2.72 -21.33 13.84
N LEU A 88 1.45 -21.01 13.65
CA LEU A 88 0.74 -19.98 14.39
C LEU A 88 -0.07 -20.49 15.59
N ILE A 89 -0.14 -21.81 15.77
CA ILE A 89 -0.82 -22.40 16.93
C ILE A 89 -0.14 -21.90 18.23
N GLY A 90 -0.95 -21.37 19.13
CA GLY A 90 -0.50 -20.88 20.44
C GLY A 90 0.13 -19.50 20.45
N LYS A 91 0.15 -18.80 19.31
CA LYS A 91 0.62 -17.40 19.24
C LYS A 91 -0.56 -16.43 19.33
N GLU A 92 -0.49 -15.52 20.27
CA GLU A 92 -1.54 -14.50 20.49
C GLU A 92 -1.61 -13.50 19.34
N ASP A 93 -0.47 -13.10 18.78
CA ASP A 93 -0.37 -12.22 17.63
C ASP A 93 -0.15 -13.04 16.37
N GLN A 94 -1.24 -13.32 15.65
CA GLN A 94 -1.18 -14.00 14.38
C GLN A 94 -0.72 -13.04 13.29
N GLY A 95 0.59 -12.88 13.19
CA GLY A 95 1.24 -12.07 12.17
C GLY A 95 2.39 -12.82 11.51
N ILE A 96 2.55 -12.61 10.23
CA ILE A 96 3.69 -13.12 9.46
C ILE A 96 4.45 -11.98 8.79
N VAL A 97 5.75 -12.17 8.60
CA VAL A 97 6.57 -11.29 7.77
C VAL A 97 6.86 -11.99 6.46
N LEU A 98 6.49 -11.36 5.36
CA LEU A 98 6.73 -11.88 4.02
C LEU A 98 7.96 -11.20 3.41
N TYR A 99 8.97 -11.99 3.09
CA TYR A 99 10.15 -11.56 2.35
C TYR A 99 10.05 -12.05 0.91
N ALA A 100 10.11 -11.16 -0.03
CA ALA A 100 10.15 -11.51 -1.45
C ALA A 100 11.36 -10.86 -2.11
N ASP A 101 12.07 -11.63 -2.92
CA ASP A 101 13.11 -11.07 -3.78
C ASP A 101 12.49 -10.13 -4.82
N LYS A 102 13.24 -9.13 -5.24
CA LYS A 102 12.77 -8.13 -6.22
C LYS A 102 12.38 -8.74 -7.58
N THR A 103 12.91 -9.89 -7.90
CA THR A 103 12.63 -10.61 -9.16
C THR A 103 11.39 -11.48 -9.10
N VAL A 104 10.83 -11.69 -7.91
CA VAL A 104 9.62 -12.49 -7.72
C VAL A 104 8.41 -11.80 -8.36
N PRO A 105 7.67 -12.49 -9.24
CA PRO A 105 6.43 -11.94 -9.79
C PRO A 105 5.44 -11.60 -8.69
N ILE A 106 4.76 -10.48 -8.84
CA ILE A 106 3.75 -10.03 -7.88
C ILE A 106 2.64 -11.08 -7.65
N GLU A 107 2.36 -11.89 -8.64
CA GLU A 107 1.40 -12.98 -8.57
C GLU A 107 1.70 -13.96 -7.44
N ASN A 108 2.96 -14.31 -7.26
CA ASN A 108 3.42 -15.20 -6.18
C ASN A 108 3.26 -14.55 -4.80
N VAL A 109 3.54 -13.26 -4.70
CA VAL A 109 3.30 -12.49 -3.47
C VAL A 109 1.82 -12.45 -3.14
N VAL A 110 0.97 -12.21 -4.13
CA VAL A 110 -0.48 -12.17 -3.95
C VAL A 110 -1.04 -13.53 -3.51
N GLN A 111 -0.48 -14.63 -3.97
CA GLN A 111 -0.86 -15.96 -3.48
C GLN A 111 -0.70 -16.10 -1.97
N VAL A 112 0.44 -15.68 -1.44
CA VAL A 112 0.69 -15.70 0.00
C VAL A 112 -0.27 -14.77 0.74
N LEU A 113 -0.49 -13.58 0.21
CA LEU A 113 -1.42 -12.61 0.80
C LEU A 113 -2.86 -13.16 0.83
N ASN A 114 -3.29 -13.86 -0.21
CA ASN A 114 -4.61 -14.47 -0.27
C ASN A 114 -4.79 -15.58 0.78
N VAL A 115 -3.79 -16.43 0.95
CA VAL A 115 -3.80 -17.46 1.98
C VAL A 115 -3.85 -16.84 3.37
N ALA A 116 -3.03 -15.86 3.63
CA ALA A 116 -3.01 -15.14 4.90
C ALA A 116 -4.34 -14.43 5.19
N ASN A 117 -4.92 -13.79 4.18
CA ASN A 117 -6.22 -13.13 4.30
C ASN A 117 -7.35 -14.12 4.60
N LYS A 118 -7.34 -15.28 3.96
CA LYS A 118 -8.30 -16.39 4.22
C LYS A 118 -8.21 -16.86 5.67
N MET A 119 -7.01 -16.92 6.22
CA MET A 119 -6.75 -17.30 7.61
C MET A 119 -6.89 -16.14 8.61
N LYS A 120 -7.18 -14.92 8.14
CA LYS A 120 -7.23 -13.69 8.93
C LYS A 120 -5.92 -13.35 9.66
N ILE A 121 -4.81 -13.62 9.01
CA ILE A 121 -3.46 -13.35 9.51
C ILE A 121 -3.00 -11.99 9.01
N LYS A 122 -2.37 -11.21 9.89
CA LYS A 122 -1.71 -9.95 9.50
C LYS A 122 -0.42 -10.26 8.76
N VAL A 123 -0.21 -9.60 7.62
CA VAL A 123 1.03 -9.75 6.83
C VAL A 123 1.76 -8.42 6.77
N VAL A 124 3.03 -8.46 7.07
CA VAL A 124 3.96 -7.35 6.85
C VAL A 124 4.88 -7.75 5.71
N LEU A 125 4.86 -6.99 4.63
CA LEU A 125 5.78 -7.19 3.53
C LEU A 125 7.10 -6.50 3.83
N ALA A 126 8.17 -7.28 3.92
CA ALA A 126 9.52 -6.76 4.07
C ALA A 126 10.26 -6.88 2.73
N THR A 127 10.81 -5.80 2.26
CA THR A 127 11.69 -5.79 1.09
C THR A 127 13.13 -5.85 1.57
N VAL A 128 13.95 -6.66 0.91
CA VAL A 128 15.38 -6.66 1.17
C VAL A 128 15.96 -5.36 0.60
N PRO A 129 16.59 -4.51 1.39
CA PRO A 129 17.23 -3.32 0.85
C PRO A 129 18.34 -3.75 -0.10
N GLU A 130 18.37 -3.12 -1.26
CA GLU A 130 19.43 -3.32 -2.24
C GLU A 130 20.78 -2.96 -1.58
N LYS A 131 21.69 -3.91 -1.50
CA LYS A 131 23.07 -3.61 -1.13
C LYS A 131 23.66 -2.74 -2.23
N GLN A 132 23.89 -1.48 -1.91
CA GLN A 132 24.70 -0.61 -2.74
C GLN A 132 26.17 -1.07 -2.75
#